data_6e39f545764e67177c2d0697edc79729
#
_entry.id   6e39f545764e67177c2d0697edc79729
#
_cell.length_a   1.000
_cell.length_b   1.000
_cell.length_c   1.000
_cell.angle_alpha   90.00
_cell.angle_beta   90.00
_cell.angle_gamma   90.00
#
_symmetry.space_group_name_H-M   'P 1'
#
loop_
_entity.id
_entity.type
_entity.pdbx_description
1 polymer ?
#
loop_
_entity_poly.entity_id
_entity_poly.type
_entity_poly.pdbx_seq_one_letter_code
_entity_poly.pdbx_strand_id
1 'polypeptide(L)'
;MFPILETERLILREVVPQDAQNIYSYFSNDLVTKHYGMDTMTQLADAESLIQAFATNFSQQRAIRWAIERKDELGLIGTIGFNLWSKIHKRAEIGYELHPDFWRAGYTSEALNIVTEYGFNELGFTRIGAVVYPENTASNQLLLKNGFEKEGVLRNYMYQNEQAHDVNMFSKVKR
;
A
#
# COMPACT_ATOMS: atom_id res chain seq x y z
N MET A 1 0.65 -0.85 20.67
CA MET A 1 0.73 -2.20 20.08
C MET A 1 0.34 -2.07 18.60
N PHE A 2 1.07 -2.73 17.67
CA PHE A 2 0.72 -2.71 16.25
C PHE A 2 -0.48 -3.63 16.01
N PRO A 3 -1.53 -3.20 15.26
CA PRO A 3 -2.72 -4.02 15.00
C PRO A 3 -2.42 -5.15 14.01
N ILE A 4 -2.87 -6.36 14.34
CA ILE A 4 -2.83 -7.52 13.44
C ILE A 4 -4.23 -7.69 12.85
N LEU A 5 -4.31 -7.83 11.53
CA LEU A 5 -5.56 -8.09 10.81
C LEU A 5 -5.49 -9.46 10.15
N GLU A 6 -6.58 -10.20 10.19
CA GLU A 6 -6.63 -11.54 9.60
C GLU A 6 -7.82 -11.66 8.64
N THR A 7 -7.58 -12.36 7.55
CA THR A 7 -8.59 -12.75 6.57
C THR A 7 -8.64 -14.27 6.45
N GLU A 8 -9.35 -14.78 5.45
CA GLU A 8 -9.37 -16.22 5.18
C GLU A 8 -7.97 -16.78 4.87
N ARG A 9 -7.19 -16.08 4.03
CA ARG A 9 -5.90 -16.56 3.51
C ARG A 9 -4.68 -15.79 4.01
N LEU A 10 -4.88 -14.58 4.62
CA LEU A 10 -3.81 -13.65 4.92
C LEU A 10 -3.73 -13.30 6.41
N ILE A 11 -2.51 -13.00 6.84
CA ILE A 11 -2.20 -12.29 8.09
C ILE A 11 -1.52 -10.98 7.69
N LEU A 12 -2.08 -9.86 8.17
CA LEU A 12 -1.49 -8.55 8.02
C LEU A 12 -0.88 -8.17 9.37
N ARG A 13 0.44 -8.05 9.41
CA ARG A 13 1.24 -7.83 10.62
C ARG A 13 2.20 -6.65 10.47
N GLU A 14 2.88 -6.29 11.53
CA GLU A 14 3.96 -5.31 11.50
C GLU A 14 5.07 -5.76 10.54
N VAL A 15 5.61 -4.81 9.77
CA VAL A 15 6.82 -5.03 8.97
C VAL A 15 8.02 -4.95 9.91
N VAL A 16 8.81 -6.02 9.93
CA VAL A 16 9.96 -6.16 10.83
C VAL A 16 11.29 -6.18 10.06
N PRO A 17 12.45 -5.91 10.71
CA PRO A 17 13.73 -5.90 10.01
C PRO A 17 14.06 -7.17 9.22
N GLN A 18 13.57 -8.32 9.68
CA GLN A 18 13.74 -9.62 9.00
C GLN A 18 13.06 -9.69 7.63
N ASP A 19 12.10 -8.81 7.34
CA ASP A 19 11.42 -8.74 6.05
C ASP A 19 12.24 -8.03 4.95
N ALA A 20 13.40 -7.46 5.29
CA ALA A 20 14.18 -6.65 4.36
C ALA A 20 14.54 -7.37 3.06
N GLN A 21 14.92 -8.65 3.14
CA GLN A 21 15.25 -9.44 1.96
C GLN A 21 14.03 -9.66 1.04
N ASN A 22 12.86 -9.92 1.62
CA ASN A 22 11.62 -10.07 0.86
C ASN A 22 11.20 -8.76 0.18
N ILE A 23 11.27 -7.64 0.91
CA ILE A 23 10.97 -6.30 0.37
C ILE A 23 11.94 -5.97 -0.77
N TYR A 24 13.24 -6.17 -0.57
CA TYR A 24 14.24 -5.94 -1.61
C TYR A 24 13.99 -6.79 -2.85
N SER A 25 13.58 -8.05 -2.68
CA SER A 25 13.37 -8.98 -3.80
C SER A 25 12.36 -8.47 -4.83
N TYR A 26 11.30 -7.77 -4.41
CA TYR A 26 10.33 -7.23 -5.34
C TYR A 26 10.51 -5.75 -5.67
N PHE A 27 11.02 -4.93 -4.75
CA PHE A 27 11.31 -3.52 -5.05
C PHE A 27 12.61 -3.28 -5.84
N SER A 28 13.45 -4.30 -6.00
CA SER A 28 14.56 -4.30 -6.96
C SER A 28 14.13 -4.70 -8.38
N ASN A 29 12.85 -4.98 -8.59
CA ASN A 29 12.26 -5.36 -9.86
C ASN A 29 11.49 -4.19 -10.48
N ASP A 30 11.93 -3.72 -11.66
CA ASP A 30 11.32 -2.60 -12.39
C ASP A 30 9.84 -2.82 -12.71
N LEU A 31 9.39 -4.07 -12.85
CA LEU A 31 7.97 -4.38 -13.06
C LEU A 31 7.10 -3.93 -11.89
N VAL A 32 7.63 -3.99 -10.66
CA VAL A 32 6.91 -3.57 -9.45
C VAL A 32 6.95 -2.05 -9.29
N THR A 33 8.13 -1.46 -9.46
CA THR A 33 8.34 -0.03 -9.21
C THR A 33 7.84 0.87 -10.33
N LYS A 34 7.72 0.33 -11.54
CA LYS A 34 7.31 1.08 -12.76
C LYS A 34 6.11 2.01 -12.54
N HIS A 35 5.15 1.61 -11.71
CA HIS A 35 3.92 2.37 -11.46
C HIS A 35 3.66 2.60 -9.97
N TYR A 36 4.73 2.59 -9.15
CA TYR A 36 4.59 2.67 -7.70
C TYR A 36 4.89 4.06 -7.11
N GLY A 37 5.51 4.95 -7.90
CA GLY A 37 5.90 6.29 -7.44
C GLY A 37 7.18 6.29 -6.59
N MET A 38 7.99 5.23 -6.69
CA MET A 38 9.28 5.08 -6.03
C MET A 38 10.28 4.47 -7.01
N ASP A 39 11.51 4.96 -6.99
CA ASP A 39 12.58 4.42 -7.83
C ASP A 39 12.94 2.99 -7.39
N THR A 40 13.40 2.18 -8.36
CA THR A 40 13.81 0.80 -8.11
C THR A 40 14.98 0.75 -7.13
N MET A 41 14.89 -0.12 -6.12
CA MET A 41 15.95 -0.32 -5.13
C MET A 41 17.19 -0.96 -5.76
N THR A 42 18.36 -0.48 -5.37
CA THR A 42 19.64 -0.95 -5.90
C THR A 42 20.46 -1.78 -4.90
N GLN A 43 20.10 -1.71 -3.62
CA GLN A 43 20.82 -2.40 -2.53
C GLN A 43 19.87 -2.75 -1.38
N LEU A 44 20.23 -3.77 -0.60
CA LEU A 44 19.43 -4.22 0.55
C LEU A 44 19.19 -3.12 1.59
N ALA A 45 20.16 -2.23 1.77
CA ALA A 45 20.05 -1.10 2.70
C ALA A 45 18.90 -0.15 2.37
N ASP A 46 18.42 -0.11 1.11
CA ASP A 46 17.26 0.68 0.72
C ASP A 46 15.98 0.10 1.37
N ALA A 47 15.85 -1.24 1.39
CA ALA A 47 14.74 -1.92 2.06
C ALA A 47 14.79 -1.77 3.57
N GLU A 48 15.97 -1.86 4.18
CA GLU A 48 16.16 -1.63 5.62
C GLU A 48 15.75 -0.20 6.01
N SER A 49 16.13 0.80 5.20
CA SER A 49 15.74 2.20 5.40
C SER A 49 14.24 2.40 5.27
N LEU A 50 13.59 1.72 4.33
CA LEU A 50 12.14 1.76 4.15
C LEU A 50 11.41 1.17 5.37
N ILE A 51 11.86 0.05 5.90
CA ILE A 51 11.30 -0.57 7.11
C ILE A 51 11.42 0.37 8.30
N GLN A 52 12.58 1.00 8.48
CA GLN A 52 12.77 1.98 9.54
C GLN A 52 11.83 3.18 9.40
N ALA A 53 11.58 3.63 8.17
CA ALA A 53 10.63 4.70 7.88
C ALA A 53 9.18 4.28 8.23
N PHE A 54 8.78 3.05 7.95
CA PHE A 54 7.47 2.53 8.35
C PHE A 54 7.28 2.55 9.88
N ALA A 55 8.26 2.06 10.64
CA ALA A 55 8.22 2.07 12.10
C ALA A 55 8.15 3.50 12.66
N THR A 56 8.96 4.41 12.12
CA THR A 56 8.99 5.82 12.53
C THR A 56 7.66 6.52 12.24
N ASN A 57 7.11 6.34 11.04
CA ASN A 57 5.83 6.94 10.65
C ASN A 57 4.66 6.41 11.49
N PHE A 58 4.68 5.12 11.83
CA PHE A 58 3.68 4.54 12.72
C PHE A 58 3.76 5.14 14.13
N SER A 59 4.95 5.22 14.73
CA SER A 59 5.15 5.82 16.05
C SER A 59 4.70 7.29 16.11
N GLN A 60 4.84 8.02 15.01
CA GLN A 60 4.41 9.41 14.87
C GLN A 60 2.96 9.58 14.41
N GLN A 61 2.25 8.48 14.17
CA GLN A 61 0.87 8.46 13.69
C GLN A 61 0.66 9.22 12.36
N ARG A 62 1.63 9.13 11.46
CA ARG A 62 1.61 9.72 10.12
C ARG A 62 1.22 8.73 9.03
N ALA A 63 1.51 7.46 9.28
CA ALA A 63 1.20 6.35 8.39
C ALA A 63 1.12 5.05 9.18
N ILE A 64 0.53 4.03 8.58
CA ILE A 64 0.58 2.65 9.08
C ILE A 64 0.75 1.71 7.89
N ARG A 65 1.69 0.77 7.98
CA ARG A 65 2.00 -0.16 6.90
C ARG A 65 2.07 -1.59 7.42
N TRP A 66 1.24 -2.46 6.85
CA TRP A 66 1.21 -3.89 7.16
C TRP A 66 2.01 -4.69 6.15
N ALA A 67 2.77 -5.66 6.63
CA ALA A 67 3.24 -6.79 5.84
C ALA A 67 2.03 -7.67 5.49
N ILE A 68 1.94 -8.11 4.26
CA ILE A 68 0.96 -9.12 3.82
C ILE A 68 1.68 -10.47 3.83
N GLU A 69 1.21 -11.41 4.65
CA GLU A 69 1.73 -12.76 4.77
C GLU A 69 0.62 -13.77 4.51
N ARG A 70 0.94 -14.86 3.83
CA ARG A 70 -0.01 -15.95 3.62
C ARG A 70 -0.05 -16.86 4.84
N LYS A 71 -1.21 -17.39 5.17
CA LYS A 71 -1.38 -18.34 6.30
C LYS A 71 -0.73 -19.71 6.05
N ASP A 72 -0.57 -20.10 4.79
CA ASP A 72 -0.04 -21.40 4.38
C ASP A 72 1.48 -21.37 4.08
N GLU A 73 2.10 -20.21 4.05
CA GLU A 73 3.52 -20.05 3.77
C GLU A 73 4.09 -18.83 4.51
N LEU A 74 5.18 -19.05 5.25
CA LEU A 74 5.84 -17.97 5.98
C LEU A 74 6.55 -16.99 5.05
N GLY A 75 6.50 -15.74 5.42
CA GLY A 75 7.20 -14.65 4.75
C GLY A 75 6.27 -13.66 4.07
N LEU A 76 6.74 -12.43 4.05
CA LEU A 76 6.03 -11.31 3.45
C LEU A 76 5.97 -11.46 1.92
N ILE A 77 4.78 -11.34 1.36
CA ILE A 77 4.55 -11.34 -0.09
C ILE A 77 4.29 -9.94 -0.67
N GLY A 78 4.13 -8.94 0.16
CA GLY A 78 3.90 -7.54 -0.20
C GLY A 78 3.56 -6.71 1.02
N THR A 79 3.21 -5.45 0.81
CA THR A 79 2.74 -4.57 1.88
C THR A 79 1.51 -3.77 1.46
N ILE A 80 0.73 -3.32 2.44
CA ILE A 80 -0.42 -2.45 2.27
C ILE A 80 -0.54 -1.50 3.46
N GLY A 81 -1.03 -0.28 3.23
CA GLY A 81 -1.23 0.61 4.37
C GLY A 81 -1.71 1.99 4.01
N PHE A 82 -1.82 2.83 5.02
CA PHE A 82 -2.26 4.21 4.91
C PHE A 82 -1.08 5.16 5.02
N ASN A 83 -1.01 6.09 4.08
CA ASN A 83 -0.10 7.24 4.06
C ASN A 83 -0.93 8.53 4.22
N LEU A 84 -0.26 9.65 4.46
CA LEU A 84 -0.90 10.97 4.58
C LEU A 84 -2.07 10.96 5.59
N TRP A 85 -1.90 10.25 6.69
CA TRP A 85 -2.90 10.14 7.75
C TRP A 85 -3.18 11.49 8.39
N SER A 86 -4.36 12.04 8.12
CA SER A 86 -4.85 13.29 8.70
C SER A 86 -5.95 13.02 9.72
N LYS A 87 -5.64 13.17 11.00
CA LYS A 87 -6.62 13.04 12.09
C LYS A 87 -7.67 14.15 12.05
N ILE A 88 -7.25 15.38 11.72
CA ILE A 88 -8.13 16.55 11.65
C ILE A 88 -9.18 16.35 10.56
N HIS A 89 -8.75 15.87 9.38
CA HIS A 89 -9.63 15.69 8.23
C HIS A 89 -10.19 14.27 8.13
N LYS A 90 -9.90 13.39 9.10
CA LYS A 90 -10.37 11.97 9.17
C LYS A 90 -10.20 11.23 7.85
N ARG A 91 -9.01 11.36 7.24
CA ARG A 91 -8.69 10.77 5.93
C ARG A 91 -7.25 10.27 5.87
N ALA A 92 -7.04 9.35 4.95
CA ALA A 92 -5.71 8.88 4.56
C ALA A 92 -5.72 8.47 3.07
N GLU A 93 -4.55 8.16 2.53
CA GLU A 93 -4.40 7.52 1.23
C GLU A 93 -3.90 6.09 1.43
N ILE A 94 -4.54 5.14 0.77
CA ILE A 94 -4.13 3.74 0.79
C ILE A 94 -3.16 3.47 -0.35
N GLY A 95 -2.10 2.73 -0.05
CA GLY A 95 -1.12 2.24 -1.02
C GLY A 95 -0.81 0.78 -0.76
N TYR A 96 -0.46 0.04 -1.81
CA TYR A 96 -0.15 -1.39 -1.75
C TYR A 96 0.78 -1.80 -2.87
N GLU A 97 1.54 -2.84 -2.64
CA GLU A 97 2.31 -3.58 -3.64
C GLU A 97 2.39 -5.06 -3.25
N LEU A 98 2.65 -5.90 -4.24
CA LEU A 98 2.76 -7.34 -4.09
C LEU A 98 3.88 -7.87 -4.97
N HIS A 99 4.62 -8.86 -4.48
CA HIS A 99 5.58 -9.60 -5.30
C HIS A 99 4.87 -10.18 -6.54
N PRO A 100 5.47 -10.08 -7.75
CA PRO A 100 4.82 -10.48 -8.99
C PRO A 100 4.30 -11.92 -9.03
N ASP A 101 4.95 -12.85 -8.34
CA ASP A 101 4.56 -14.26 -8.28
C ASP A 101 3.18 -14.47 -7.63
N PHE A 102 2.71 -13.48 -6.86
CA PHE A 102 1.42 -13.53 -6.17
C PHE A 102 0.33 -12.67 -6.82
N TRP A 103 0.62 -12.07 -7.98
CA TRP A 103 -0.37 -11.30 -8.71
C TRP A 103 -1.52 -12.17 -9.24
N ARG A 104 -2.68 -11.56 -9.46
CA ARG A 104 -3.89 -12.19 -10.02
C ARG A 104 -4.49 -13.33 -9.18
N ALA A 105 -4.04 -13.54 -7.96
CA ALA A 105 -4.59 -14.52 -7.02
C ALA A 105 -5.65 -13.95 -6.07
N GLY A 106 -5.95 -12.64 -6.17
CA GLY A 106 -6.94 -11.95 -5.35
C GLY A 106 -6.46 -11.48 -3.98
N TYR A 107 -5.19 -11.70 -3.64
CA TYR A 107 -4.63 -11.31 -2.33
C TYR A 107 -4.71 -9.81 -2.06
N THR A 108 -4.40 -8.99 -3.06
CA THR A 108 -4.47 -7.52 -2.90
C THR A 108 -5.90 -7.06 -2.63
N SER A 109 -6.90 -7.64 -3.30
CA SER A 109 -8.32 -7.32 -3.07
C SER A 109 -8.76 -7.69 -1.66
N GLU A 110 -8.33 -8.86 -1.18
CA GLU A 110 -8.62 -9.36 0.17
C GLU A 110 -7.99 -8.46 1.24
N ALA A 111 -6.71 -8.09 1.08
CA ALA A 111 -6.02 -7.17 1.97
C ALA A 111 -6.62 -5.75 1.93
N LEU A 112 -6.97 -5.25 0.73
CA LEU A 112 -7.58 -3.93 0.54
C LEU A 112 -8.90 -3.80 1.30
N ASN A 113 -9.74 -4.84 1.29
CA ASN A 113 -11.03 -4.83 1.97
C ASN A 113 -10.85 -4.75 3.49
N ILE A 114 -10.06 -5.64 4.10
CA ILE A 114 -9.89 -5.65 5.56
C ILE A 114 -9.21 -4.38 6.07
N VAL A 115 -8.22 -3.84 5.34
CA VAL A 115 -7.54 -2.59 5.71
C VAL A 115 -8.50 -1.40 5.58
N THR A 116 -9.32 -1.36 4.53
CA THR A 116 -10.33 -0.30 4.34
C THR A 116 -11.36 -0.31 5.49
N GLU A 117 -11.87 -1.49 5.86
CA GLU A 117 -12.77 -1.66 7.01
C GLU A 117 -12.13 -1.19 8.32
N TYR A 118 -10.88 -1.58 8.57
CA TYR A 118 -10.12 -1.13 9.73
C TYR A 118 -9.97 0.40 9.75
N GLY A 119 -9.66 1.01 8.61
CA GLY A 119 -9.55 2.45 8.48
C GLY A 119 -10.83 3.19 8.85
N PHE A 120 -11.98 2.69 8.41
CA PHE A 120 -13.27 3.29 8.71
C PHE A 120 -13.75 3.05 10.13
N ASN A 121 -13.56 1.83 10.68
CA ASN A 121 -14.16 1.43 11.95
C ASN A 121 -13.26 1.73 13.14
N GLU A 122 -11.94 1.50 13.02
CA GLU A 122 -11.00 1.62 14.12
C GLU A 122 -10.22 2.94 14.10
N LEU A 123 -9.78 3.40 12.89
CA LEU A 123 -9.06 4.67 12.78
C LEU A 123 -9.97 5.88 12.59
N GLY A 124 -11.28 5.64 12.38
CA GLY A 124 -12.30 6.68 12.30
C GLY A 124 -12.23 7.53 11.03
N PHE A 125 -11.65 7.00 9.94
CA PHE A 125 -11.65 7.71 8.67
C PHE A 125 -13.08 7.86 8.13
N THR A 126 -13.33 8.96 7.48
CA THR A 126 -14.56 9.19 6.69
C THR A 126 -14.28 9.08 5.20
N ARG A 127 -13.00 9.12 4.82
CA ARG A 127 -12.52 9.04 3.44
C ARG A 127 -11.18 8.30 3.36
N ILE A 128 -11.06 7.38 2.44
CA ILE A 128 -9.80 6.74 2.05
C ILE A 128 -9.58 7.03 0.57
N GLY A 129 -8.50 7.75 0.25
CA GLY A 129 -8.06 8.05 -1.10
C GLY A 129 -7.09 6.99 -1.63
N ALA A 130 -6.93 6.92 -2.94
CA ALA A 130 -5.87 6.15 -3.58
C ALA A 130 -5.44 6.86 -4.87
N VAL A 131 -4.13 6.96 -5.11
CA VAL A 131 -3.58 7.53 -6.33
C VAL A 131 -2.92 6.43 -7.14
N VAL A 132 -3.18 6.43 -8.45
CA VAL A 132 -2.70 5.37 -9.36
C VAL A 132 -2.29 5.98 -10.68
N TYR A 133 -1.14 5.57 -11.22
CA TYR A 133 -0.75 5.95 -12.57
C TYR A 133 -1.83 5.52 -13.59
N PRO A 134 -2.20 6.37 -14.56
CA PRO A 134 -3.23 6.03 -15.56
C PRO A 134 -2.96 4.71 -16.29
N GLU A 135 -1.67 4.41 -16.54
CA GLU A 135 -1.20 3.23 -17.26
C GLU A 135 -1.27 1.95 -16.43
N ASN A 136 -1.37 2.05 -15.09
CA ASN A 136 -1.51 0.89 -14.21
C ASN A 136 -2.94 0.36 -14.24
N THR A 137 -3.30 -0.27 -15.34
CA THR A 137 -4.66 -0.79 -15.59
C THR A 137 -5.11 -1.75 -14.48
N ALA A 138 -4.21 -2.62 -14.00
CA ALA A 138 -4.53 -3.61 -12.97
C ALA A 138 -4.97 -2.93 -11.66
N SER A 139 -4.24 -1.92 -11.18
CA SER A 139 -4.59 -1.20 -9.96
C SER A 139 -5.85 -0.33 -10.13
N ASN A 140 -6.02 0.33 -11.29
CA ASN A 140 -7.24 1.08 -11.60
C ASN A 140 -8.47 0.17 -11.52
N GLN A 141 -8.43 -1.02 -12.13
CA GLN A 141 -9.52 -1.99 -12.10
C GLN A 141 -9.76 -2.58 -10.70
N LEU A 142 -8.69 -2.86 -9.95
CA LEU A 142 -8.76 -3.36 -8.58
C LEU A 142 -9.54 -2.39 -7.69
N LEU A 143 -9.23 -1.10 -7.73
CA LEU A 143 -9.90 -0.07 -6.94
C LEU A 143 -11.38 0.02 -7.28
N LEU A 144 -11.74 0.09 -8.57
CA LEU A 144 -13.14 0.12 -9.02
C LEU A 144 -13.92 -1.11 -8.52
N LYS A 145 -13.33 -2.31 -8.66
CA LYS A 145 -13.94 -3.57 -8.20
C LYS A 145 -14.19 -3.59 -6.68
N ASN A 146 -13.35 -2.91 -5.91
CA ASN A 146 -13.47 -2.83 -4.44
C ASN A 146 -14.24 -1.60 -3.95
N GLY A 147 -15.00 -0.95 -4.83
CA GLY A 147 -15.93 0.11 -4.47
C GLY A 147 -15.31 1.49 -4.27
N PHE A 148 -14.10 1.71 -4.83
CA PHE A 148 -13.54 3.04 -4.96
C PHE A 148 -14.12 3.71 -6.21
N GLU A 149 -14.36 5.00 -6.15
CA GLU A 149 -14.84 5.83 -7.25
C GLU A 149 -13.70 6.73 -7.76
N LYS A 150 -13.55 6.84 -9.08
CA LYS A 150 -12.58 7.76 -9.68
C LYS A 150 -13.13 9.19 -9.60
N GLU A 151 -12.39 10.10 -8.97
CA GLU A 151 -12.80 11.49 -8.82
C GLU A 151 -12.18 12.42 -9.88
N GLY A 152 -11.04 12.04 -10.44
CA GLY A 152 -10.36 12.86 -11.43
C GLY A 152 -8.91 12.48 -11.66
N VAL A 153 -8.17 13.44 -12.24
CA VAL A 153 -6.73 13.35 -12.49
C VAL A 153 -6.03 14.47 -11.73
N LEU A 154 -4.99 14.11 -10.98
CA LEU A 154 -4.09 15.05 -10.33
C LEU A 154 -2.85 15.19 -11.22
N ARG A 155 -2.61 16.39 -11.76
CA ARG A 155 -1.49 16.65 -12.66
C ARG A 155 -0.19 16.84 -11.88
N ASN A 156 0.91 16.25 -12.39
CA ASN A 156 2.25 16.33 -11.78
C ASN A 156 2.27 15.97 -10.28
N TYR A 157 1.47 15.00 -9.88
CA TYR A 157 1.29 14.66 -8.47
C TYR A 157 2.40 13.77 -7.91
N MET A 158 2.92 12.85 -8.72
CA MET A 158 4.02 11.96 -8.36
C MET A 158 5.29 12.35 -9.11
N TYR A 159 6.45 12.19 -8.44
CA TYR A 159 7.76 12.41 -9.05
C TYR A 159 8.56 11.12 -8.97
N GLN A 160 8.96 10.58 -10.12
CA GLN A 160 9.69 9.32 -10.21
C GLN A 160 10.59 9.34 -11.45
N ASN A 161 11.80 8.78 -11.34
CA ASN A 161 12.77 8.73 -12.45
C ASN A 161 12.98 10.13 -13.06
N GLU A 162 13.17 11.15 -12.21
CA GLU A 162 13.41 12.55 -12.59
C GLU A 162 12.28 13.20 -13.41
N GLN A 163 11.07 12.62 -13.37
CA GLN A 163 9.90 13.12 -14.09
C GLN A 163 8.69 13.28 -13.19
N ALA A 164 7.90 14.30 -13.46
CA ALA A 164 6.60 14.47 -12.84
C ALA A 164 5.54 13.70 -13.62
N HIS A 165 4.64 13.03 -12.90
CA HIS A 165 3.62 12.17 -13.46
C HIS A 165 2.23 12.55 -12.97
N ASP A 166 1.26 12.48 -13.86
CA ASP A 166 -0.15 12.55 -13.51
C ASP A 166 -0.62 11.25 -12.87
N VAL A 167 -1.61 11.33 -12.01
CA VAL A 167 -2.25 10.16 -11.39
C VAL A 167 -3.77 10.27 -11.45
N ASN A 168 -4.44 9.13 -11.55
CA ASN A 168 -5.85 9.03 -11.27
C ASN A 168 -6.06 9.09 -9.75
N MET A 169 -6.99 9.93 -9.31
CA MET A 169 -7.42 9.99 -7.91
C MET A 169 -8.70 9.19 -7.74
N PHE A 170 -8.65 8.23 -6.83
CA PHE A 170 -9.80 7.44 -6.40
C PHE A 170 -10.10 7.73 -4.94
N SER A 171 -11.35 7.48 -4.55
CA SER A 171 -11.74 7.50 -3.14
C SER A 171 -12.82 6.49 -2.82
N LYS A 172 -12.84 6.09 -1.55
CA LYS A 172 -13.94 5.39 -0.92
C LYS A 172 -14.34 6.18 0.33
N VAL A 173 -15.62 6.51 0.45
CA VAL A 173 -16.16 7.25 1.59
C VAL A 173 -16.96 6.33 2.49
N LYS A 174 -16.92 6.59 3.81
CA LYS A 174 -17.74 5.85 4.78
C LYS A 174 -19.20 6.21 4.53
N ARG A 175 -20.00 5.22 4.26
CA ARG A 175 -21.47 5.33 4.13
C ARG A 175 -22.14 4.96 5.44
#